data_29e13d15e5f43ba878b3c25885b9bfe4
#
_entry.id   29e13d15e5f43ba878b3c25885b9bfe4
#
_cell.length_a   1.000
_cell.length_b   1.000
_cell.length_c   1.000
_cell.angle_alpha   90.00
_cell.angle_beta   90.00
_cell.angle_gamma   90.00
#
_symmetry.space_group_name_H-M   'P 1'
#
loop_
_entity.id
_entity.type
_entity.pdbx_description
1 polymer ?
#
loop_
_entity_poly.entity_id
_entity_poly.type
_entity_poly.pdbx_seq_one_letter_code
_entity_poly.pdbx_strand_id
1 'polypeptide(L)'
;MRSKRPFRSLIVCVSCAMVGCILTSTAYSRRVNDLEIERDIYASKSSNWERMAGERDETIDQLQTEVDKLTAELNAQTDLTLTYAGAFSCTAYCSEEYAHICGEGHGITSSGAKVQPGVTVAADTSVLPYGTVVYIEGVGLRVVQDTGGAVKGNKLDVAVNTHAEALSWSGWGSRRVWIISGGVEP
;
A
#
# COMPACT_ATOMS: atom_id res chain seq x y z
N MET A 1 -25.60 32.00 -82.60
CA MET A 1 -25.39 30.71 -81.89
C MET A 1 -25.13 31.03 -80.42
N ARG A 2 -26.07 30.87 -79.53
CA ARG A 2 -25.96 31.12 -78.09
C ARG A 2 -25.48 29.86 -77.36
N SER A 3 -24.31 29.92 -76.76
CA SER A 3 -23.66 28.81 -76.06
C SER A 3 -24.49 28.34 -74.82
N LYS A 4 -24.95 27.10 -74.86
CA LYS A 4 -25.67 26.41 -73.70
C LYS A 4 -24.77 25.80 -72.70
N ARG A 5 -23.55 26.36 -72.50
CA ARG A 5 -22.54 25.78 -71.57
C ARG A 5 -22.60 26.12 -70.08
N PRO A 6 -23.25 27.22 -69.60
CA PRO A 6 -23.19 27.52 -68.13
C PRO A 6 -24.05 26.59 -67.28
N PHE A 7 -25.12 26.00 -67.83
CA PHE A 7 -26.08 25.21 -67.06
C PHE A 7 -25.53 23.83 -66.62
N ARG A 8 -24.71 23.18 -67.44
CA ARG A 8 -24.08 21.91 -67.15
C ARG A 8 -23.02 22.05 -66.06
N SER A 9 -22.26 23.13 -66.03
CA SER A 9 -21.25 23.43 -65.04
C SER A 9 -21.87 23.65 -63.64
N LEU A 10 -23.01 24.34 -63.59
CA LEU A 10 -23.71 24.60 -62.32
C LEU A 10 -24.26 23.30 -61.70
N ILE A 11 -24.85 22.41 -62.52
CA ILE A 11 -25.36 21.12 -62.04
C ILE A 11 -24.26 20.24 -61.49
N VAL A 12 -23.10 20.19 -62.15
CA VAL A 12 -21.92 19.43 -61.64
C VAL A 12 -21.41 19.99 -60.34
N CYS A 13 -21.31 21.32 -60.19
CA CYS A 13 -20.89 21.94 -58.93
C CYS A 13 -21.87 21.66 -57.78
N VAL A 14 -23.17 21.74 -58.00
CA VAL A 14 -24.20 21.47 -57.00
C VAL A 14 -24.17 20.00 -56.58
N SER A 15 -24.03 19.07 -57.53
CA SER A 15 -23.95 17.65 -57.26
C SER A 15 -22.69 17.28 -56.48
N CYS A 16 -21.52 17.86 -56.79
CA CYS A 16 -20.28 17.70 -56.01
C CYS A 16 -20.41 18.25 -54.58
N ALA A 17 -21.04 19.41 -54.42
CA ALA A 17 -21.29 19.97 -53.08
C ALA A 17 -22.21 19.09 -52.23
N MET A 18 -23.30 18.56 -52.84
CA MET A 18 -24.20 17.63 -52.13
C MET A 18 -23.48 16.32 -51.72
N VAL A 19 -22.69 15.74 -52.61
CA VAL A 19 -21.90 14.54 -52.30
C VAL A 19 -20.91 14.83 -51.19
N GLY A 20 -20.22 15.97 -51.22
CA GLY A 20 -19.33 16.41 -50.15
C GLY A 20 -20.04 16.54 -48.80
N CYS A 21 -21.21 17.18 -48.77
CA CYS A 21 -22.03 17.30 -47.57
C CYS A 21 -22.50 15.95 -47.01
N ILE A 22 -22.88 15.02 -47.87
CA ILE A 22 -23.29 13.67 -47.49
C ILE A 22 -22.11 12.90 -46.90
N LEU A 23 -20.94 12.97 -47.52
CA LEU A 23 -19.74 12.30 -47.04
C LEU A 23 -19.25 12.85 -45.67
N THR A 24 -19.28 14.16 -45.49
CA THR A 24 -18.95 14.78 -44.21
C THR A 24 -19.97 14.46 -43.12
N SER A 25 -21.25 14.45 -43.43
CA SER A 25 -22.34 14.07 -42.54
C SER A 25 -22.21 12.60 -42.10
N THR A 26 -21.92 11.68 -43.01
CA THR A 26 -21.73 10.27 -42.68
C THR A 26 -20.47 10.03 -41.85
N ALA A 27 -19.37 10.74 -42.16
CA ALA A 27 -18.15 10.68 -41.36
C ALA A 27 -18.36 11.23 -39.94
N TYR A 28 -19.09 12.34 -39.82
CA TYR A 28 -19.47 12.92 -38.54
C TYR A 28 -20.35 11.96 -37.72
N SER A 29 -21.39 11.37 -38.34
CA SER A 29 -22.27 10.42 -37.68
C SER A 29 -21.50 9.17 -37.16
N ARG A 30 -20.56 8.66 -37.96
CA ARG A 30 -19.69 7.56 -37.50
C ARG A 30 -18.87 7.97 -36.30
N ARG A 31 -18.25 9.15 -36.30
CA ARG A 31 -17.44 9.63 -35.17
C ARG A 31 -18.28 9.84 -33.91
N VAL A 32 -19.51 10.31 -34.05
CA VAL A 32 -20.45 10.43 -32.91
C VAL A 32 -20.75 9.06 -32.33
N ASN A 33 -21.10 8.07 -33.18
CA ASN A 33 -21.35 6.70 -32.71
C ASN A 33 -20.15 6.07 -32.03
N ASP A 34 -18.93 6.27 -32.56
CA ASP A 34 -17.71 5.76 -31.96
C ASP A 34 -17.48 6.35 -30.55
N LEU A 35 -17.71 7.66 -30.41
CA LEU A 35 -17.60 8.35 -29.11
C LEU A 35 -18.68 7.90 -28.10
N GLU A 36 -19.89 7.61 -28.57
CA GLU A 36 -20.95 7.06 -27.74
C GLU A 36 -20.59 5.67 -27.24
N ILE A 37 -20.04 4.81 -28.08
CA ILE A 37 -19.55 3.48 -27.69
C ILE A 37 -18.41 3.59 -26.68
N GLU A 38 -17.43 4.47 -26.92
CA GLU A 38 -16.35 4.71 -25.97
C GLU A 38 -16.89 5.20 -24.62
N ARG A 39 -17.80 6.16 -24.60
CA ARG A 39 -18.46 6.65 -23.39
C ARG A 39 -19.13 5.51 -22.61
N ASP A 40 -19.86 4.65 -23.30
CA ASP A 40 -20.60 3.55 -22.67
C ASP A 40 -19.65 2.48 -22.11
N ILE A 41 -18.53 2.22 -22.79
CA ILE A 41 -17.47 1.35 -22.29
C ILE A 41 -16.85 1.95 -21.01
N TYR A 42 -16.54 3.25 -20.99
CA TYR A 42 -15.98 3.89 -19.80
C TYR A 42 -16.97 3.94 -18.65
N ALA A 43 -18.23 4.21 -18.90
CA ALA A 43 -19.30 4.17 -17.90
C ALA A 43 -19.45 2.77 -17.28
N SER A 44 -19.44 1.73 -18.12
CA SER A 44 -19.47 0.33 -17.67
C SER A 44 -18.25 -0.05 -16.84
N LYS A 45 -17.05 0.39 -17.24
CA LYS A 45 -15.83 0.18 -16.46
C LYS A 45 -15.90 0.89 -15.12
N SER A 46 -16.35 2.15 -15.09
CA SER A 46 -16.47 2.92 -13.84
C SER A 46 -17.42 2.23 -12.87
N SER A 47 -18.63 1.84 -13.33
CA SER A 47 -19.59 1.13 -12.47
C SER A 47 -19.07 -0.22 -11.97
N ASN A 48 -18.27 -0.93 -12.78
CA ASN A 48 -17.64 -2.18 -12.35
C ASN A 48 -16.56 -1.94 -11.28
N TRP A 49 -15.77 -0.87 -11.43
CA TRP A 49 -14.79 -0.49 -10.41
C TRP A 49 -15.45 -0.07 -9.10
N GLU A 50 -16.55 0.69 -9.14
CA GLU A 50 -17.33 1.08 -7.96
C GLU A 50 -17.91 -0.14 -7.24
N ARG A 51 -18.46 -1.11 -8.00
CA ARG A 51 -18.96 -2.37 -7.43
C ARG A 51 -17.83 -3.17 -6.76
N MET A 52 -16.68 -3.34 -7.45
CA MET A 52 -15.52 -4.04 -6.89
C MET A 52 -14.95 -3.35 -5.66
N ALA A 53 -14.95 -2.02 -5.63
CA ALA A 53 -14.54 -1.25 -4.46
C ALA A 53 -15.48 -1.53 -3.28
N GLY A 54 -16.80 -1.47 -3.50
CA GLY A 54 -17.79 -1.78 -2.47
C GLY A 54 -17.68 -3.21 -1.92
N GLU A 55 -17.49 -4.21 -2.80
CA GLU A 55 -17.27 -5.60 -2.38
C GLU A 55 -16.00 -5.78 -1.53
N ARG A 56 -14.94 -5.02 -1.86
CA ARG A 56 -13.70 -5.02 -1.06
C ARG A 56 -13.89 -4.35 0.29
N ASP A 57 -14.57 -3.22 0.32
CA ASP A 57 -14.86 -2.51 1.57
C ASP A 57 -15.70 -3.38 2.52
N GLU A 58 -16.74 -4.04 2.01
CA GLU A 58 -17.53 -5.00 2.79
C GLU A 58 -16.68 -6.17 3.33
N THR A 59 -15.76 -6.68 2.51
CA THR A 59 -14.83 -7.74 2.94
C THR A 59 -13.87 -7.24 4.02
N ILE A 60 -13.39 -6.00 3.92
CA ILE A 60 -12.52 -5.38 4.92
C ILE A 60 -13.27 -5.26 6.25
N ASP A 61 -14.51 -4.79 6.24
CA ASP A 61 -15.35 -4.65 7.45
C ASP A 61 -15.63 -6.01 8.12
N GLN A 62 -15.92 -7.04 7.32
CA GLN A 62 -16.10 -8.41 7.81
C GLN A 62 -14.83 -8.95 8.46
N LEU A 63 -13.67 -8.79 7.79
CA LEU A 63 -12.39 -9.23 8.33
C LEU A 63 -12.01 -8.45 9.59
N GLN A 64 -12.29 -7.17 9.66
CA GLN A 64 -12.05 -6.36 10.86
C GLN A 64 -12.89 -6.86 12.03
N THR A 65 -14.17 -7.14 11.79
CA THR A 65 -15.07 -7.70 12.81
C THR A 65 -14.58 -9.04 13.33
N GLU A 66 -14.10 -9.92 12.43
CA GLU A 66 -13.56 -11.23 12.84
C GLU A 66 -12.25 -11.09 13.62
N VAL A 67 -11.36 -10.17 13.22
CA VAL A 67 -10.12 -9.85 13.97
C VAL A 67 -10.45 -9.34 15.37
N ASP A 68 -11.42 -8.43 15.50
CA ASP A 68 -11.81 -7.90 16.81
C ASP A 68 -12.40 -9.00 17.70
N LYS A 69 -13.23 -9.87 17.15
CA LYS A 69 -13.78 -11.04 17.85
C LYS A 69 -12.68 -12.00 18.31
N LEU A 70 -11.80 -12.42 17.41
CA LEU A 70 -10.70 -13.34 17.75
C LEU A 70 -9.74 -12.73 18.77
N THR A 71 -9.51 -11.41 18.70
CA THR A 71 -8.71 -10.68 19.68
C THR A 71 -9.38 -10.70 21.06
N ALA A 72 -10.70 -10.50 21.13
CA ALA A 72 -11.45 -10.57 22.38
C ALA A 72 -11.43 -12.00 22.95
N GLU A 73 -11.60 -13.03 22.13
CA GLU A 73 -11.51 -14.43 22.55
C GLU A 73 -10.10 -14.78 23.07
N LEU A 74 -9.06 -14.33 22.39
CA LEU A 74 -7.67 -14.54 22.83
C LEU A 74 -7.42 -13.86 24.18
N ASN A 75 -7.85 -12.62 24.34
CA ASN A 75 -7.72 -11.89 25.61
C ASN A 75 -8.50 -12.55 26.75
N ALA A 76 -9.64 -13.20 26.46
CA ALA A 76 -10.40 -13.92 27.46
C ALA A 76 -9.77 -15.26 27.89
N GLN A 77 -8.98 -15.88 27.02
CA GLN A 77 -8.31 -17.16 27.28
C GLN A 77 -6.90 -17.00 27.86
N THR A 78 -6.26 -15.87 27.62
CA THR A 78 -4.92 -15.54 28.10
C THR A 78 -5.03 -14.16 28.74
N ASP A 79 -4.44 -13.94 29.90
CA ASP A 79 -4.34 -12.60 30.51
C ASP A 79 -3.50 -11.60 29.67
N LEU A 80 -3.36 -11.88 28.36
CA LEU A 80 -2.65 -11.05 27.40
C LEU A 80 -3.57 -9.99 26.81
N THR A 81 -3.13 -8.74 26.89
CA THR A 81 -3.82 -7.59 26.33
C THR A 81 -3.02 -7.02 25.16
N LEU A 82 -3.66 -6.81 24.01
CA LEU A 82 -3.09 -6.12 22.88
C LEU A 82 -3.56 -4.66 22.87
N THR A 83 -2.62 -3.74 23.05
CA THR A 83 -2.88 -2.29 23.01
C THR A 83 -2.29 -1.70 21.74
N TYR A 84 -3.14 -1.08 20.90
CA TYR A 84 -2.66 -0.42 19.70
C TYR A 84 -1.76 0.78 20.03
N ALA A 85 -0.50 0.71 19.60
CA ALA A 85 0.51 1.76 19.86
C ALA A 85 0.59 2.80 18.75
N GLY A 86 0.04 2.52 17.57
CA GLY A 86 0.07 3.41 16.43
C GLY A 86 0.78 2.83 15.20
N ALA A 87 0.97 3.68 14.21
CA ALA A 87 1.77 3.36 13.03
C ALA A 87 3.22 3.78 13.27
N PHE A 88 4.14 2.88 12.98
CA PHE A 88 5.58 3.08 13.11
C PHE A 88 6.27 2.93 11.75
N SER A 89 7.30 3.74 11.50
CA SER A 89 8.21 3.55 10.37
C SER A 89 9.20 2.45 10.72
N CYS A 90 9.16 1.34 9.97
CA CYS A 90 9.99 0.18 10.20
C CYS A 90 11.16 0.11 9.22
N THR A 91 12.33 -0.18 9.73
CA THR A 91 13.58 -0.46 9.02
C THR A 91 14.19 -1.76 9.53
N ALA A 92 15.26 -2.24 8.93
CA ALA A 92 15.95 -3.44 9.40
C ALA A 92 17.46 -3.21 9.46
N TYR A 93 18.10 -3.85 10.46
CA TYR A 93 19.55 -3.86 10.64
C TYR A 93 20.05 -5.28 10.90
N CYS A 94 21.34 -5.50 10.68
CA CYS A 94 22.00 -6.76 11.00
C CYS A 94 23.14 -6.55 12.02
N SER A 95 23.61 -7.63 12.61
CA SER A 95 24.75 -7.64 13.53
C SER A 95 26.09 -8.00 12.85
N GLU A 96 26.12 -8.06 11.52
CA GLU A 96 27.36 -8.25 10.76
C GLU A 96 28.21 -6.97 10.80
N GLU A 97 29.54 -7.14 10.74
CA GLU A 97 30.48 -6.02 10.75
C GLU A 97 30.44 -5.21 9.43
N TYR A 98 29.49 -4.29 9.36
CA TYR A 98 29.44 -3.25 8.34
C TYR A 98 29.50 -1.89 9.01
N ALA A 99 30.70 -1.49 9.41
CA ALA A 99 31.01 -0.35 10.28
C ALA A 99 30.34 0.98 9.87
N HIS A 100 30.01 1.16 8.59
CA HIS A 100 29.39 2.39 8.08
C HIS A 100 27.87 2.31 7.92
N ILE A 101 27.25 1.12 8.07
CA ILE A 101 25.84 0.90 7.75
C ILE A 101 25.09 0.27 8.92
N CYS A 102 25.62 -0.82 9.51
CA CYS A 102 24.96 -1.59 10.57
C CYS A 102 25.61 -1.41 11.95
N GLY A 103 26.56 -0.48 12.08
CA GLY A 103 27.33 -0.24 13.31
C GLY A 103 28.56 -1.14 13.45
N GLU A 104 29.13 -1.18 14.67
CA GLU A 104 30.42 -1.87 14.94
C GLU A 104 30.28 -3.39 15.10
N GLY A 105 29.09 -3.97 14.83
CA GLY A 105 28.91 -5.42 14.74
C GLY A 105 29.14 -6.24 16.01
N HIS A 106 29.12 -5.61 17.21
CA HIS A 106 29.40 -6.31 18.45
C HIS A 106 28.37 -7.36 18.87
N GLY A 107 27.22 -7.42 18.17
CA GLY A 107 26.17 -8.39 18.46
C GLY A 107 25.50 -8.24 19.84
N ILE A 108 25.74 -7.13 20.53
CA ILE A 108 25.18 -6.80 21.85
C ILE A 108 24.32 -5.53 21.68
N THR A 109 23.09 -5.61 22.15
CA THR A 109 22.15 -4.48 22.16
C THR A 109 22.47 -3.46 23.23
N SER A 110 21.90 -2.28 23.15
CA SER A 110 22.04 -1.23 24.17
C SER A 110 21.42 -1.61 25.54
N SER A 111 20.52 -2.60 25.58
CA SER A 111 20.06 -3.19 26.85
C SER A 111 21.03 -4.21 27.47
N GLY A 112 22.11 -4.55 26.76
CA GLY A 112 23.06 -5.60 27.16
C GLY A 112 22.69 -7.01 26.72
N ALA A 113 21.55 -7.19 26.05
CA ALA A 113 21.16 -8.49 25.53
C ALA A 113 21.94 -8.82 24.24
N LYS A 114 22.00 -10.11 23.87
CA LYS A 114 22.51 -10.51 22.58
C LYS A 114 21.49 -10.17 21.49
N VAL A 115 21.94 -9.59 20.37
CA VAL A 115 21.07 -9.38 19.20
C VAL A 115 20.57 -10.74 18.69
N GLN A 116 19.25 -10.88 18.61
CA GLN A 116 18.60 -12.10 18.13
C GLN A 116 17.68 -11.75 16.95
N PRO A 117 18.06 -12.08 15.72
CA PRO A 117 17.17 -11.97 14.56
C PRO A 117 15.85 -12.71 14.83
N GLY A 118 14.75 -12.09 14.42
CA GLY A 118 13.41 -12.63 14.72
C GLY A 118 12.85 -12.28 16.10
N VAL A 119 13.67 -11.78 17.02
CA VAL A 119 13.26 -11.37 18.39
C VAL A 119 13.53 -9.89 18.62
N THR A 120 14.76 -9.45 18.41
CA THR A 120 15.21 -8.09 18.78
C THR A 120 14.66 -7.01 17.86
N VAL A 121 14.21 -5.92 18.45
CA VAL A 121 13.90 -4.66 17.77
C VAL A 121 14.50 -3.49 18.54
N ALA A 122 15.04 -2.51 17.82
CA ALA A 122 15.42 -1.22 18.36
C ALA A 122 14.23 -0.26 18.28
N ALA A 123 14.05 0.54 19.34
CA ALA A 123 12.99 1.53 19.45
C ALA A 123 13.48 2.79 20.20
N ASP A 124 12.67 3.83 20.18
CA ASP A 124 12.79 4.94 21.11
C ASP A 124 12.31 4.50 22.50
N THR A 125 13.21 4.38 23.45
CA THR A 125 12.89 3.88 24.79
C THR A 125 12.02 4.83 25.62
N SER A 126 11.84 6.06 25.18
CA SER A 126 10.84 6.98 25.76
C SER A 126 9.41 6.68 25.27
N VAL A 127 9.27 5.98 24.16
CA VAL A 127 7.96 5.56 23.58
C VAL A 127 7.68 4.10 23.91
N LEU A 128 8.66 3.24 23.71
CA LEU A 128 8.61 1.80 23.97
C LEU A 128 9.82 1.39 24.81
N PRO A 129 9.68 1.29 26.13
CA PRO A 129 10.78 0.90 27.03
C PRO A 129 11.39 -0.47 26.71
N TYR A 130 12.62 -0.72 27.16
CA TYR A 130 13.22 -2.04 27.04
C TYR A 130 12.35 -3.12 27.70
N GLY A 131 12.30 -4.28 27.07
CA GLY A 131 11.46 -5.40 27.49
C GLY A 131 10.02 -5.34 26.96
N THR A 132 9.59 -4.22 26.38
CA THR A 132 8.27 -4.14 25.74
C THR A 132 8.17 -5.18 24.63
N VAL A 133 7.16 -6.03 24.71
CA VAL A 133 6.81 -6.97 23.64
C VAL A 133 5.85 -6.27 22.68
N VAL A 134 6.17 -6.27 21.40
CA VAL A 134 5.35 -5.66 20.35
C VAL A 134 5.02 -6.67 19.27
N TYR A 135 3.80 -6.59 18.77
CA TYR A 135 3.41 -7.21 17.51
C TYR A 135 3.47 -6.15 16.40
N ILE A 136 4.25 -6.43 15.37
CA ILE A 136 4.41 -5.57 14.19
C ILE A 136 3.70 -6.26 13.04
N GLU A 137 2.77 -5.56 12.41
CA GLU A 137 1.98 -6.07 11.28
C GLU A 137 2.88 -6.57 10.14
N GLY A 138 2.65 -7.82 9.71
CA GLY A 138 3.42 -8.47 8.65
C GLY A 138 4.86 -8.85 9.01
N VAL A 139 5.28 -8.59 10.25
CA VAL A 139 6.62 -8.92 10.76
C VAL A 139 6.55 -9.92 11.91
N GLY A 140 5.53 -9.79 12.77
CA GLY A 140 5.32 -10.66 13.93
C GLY A 140 5.85 -10.07 15.24
N LEU A 141 5.98 -10.92 16.25
CA LEU A 141 6.40 -10.54 17.59
C LEU A 141 7.86 -10.11 17.65
N ARG A 142 8.12 -9.03 18.39
CA ARG A 142 9.48 -8.54 18.70
C ARG A 142 9.55 -8.05 20.13
N VAL A 143 10.75 -8.03 20.68
CA VAL A 143 11.06 -7.49 22.01
C VAL A 143 11.97 -6.27 21.83
N VAL A 144 11.61 -5.17 22.47
CA VAL A 144 12.44 -3.97 22.49
C VAL A 144 13.66 -4.24 23.37
N GLN A 145 14.80 -4.44 22.74
CA GLN A 145 16.08 -4.73 23.41
C GLN A 145 17.17 -3.74 23.00
N ASP A 146 16.91 -2.92 21.98
CA ASP A 146 17.90 -2.02 21.44
C ASP A 146 17.36 -0.60 21.24
N THR A 147 18.26 0.34 21.02
CA THR A 147 17.95 1.70 20.61
C THR A 147 19.06 2.23 19.71
N GLY A 148 18.77 3.30 18.98
CA GLY A 148 19.74 3.95 18.11
C GLY A 148 19.55 5.45 18.04
N GLY A 149 20.59 6.18 17.69
CA GLY A 149 20.53 7.64 17.53
C GLY A 149 19.50 8.08 16.49
N ALA A 150 19.30 7.28 15.44
CA ALA A 150 18.34 7.52 14.37
C ALA A 150 16.96 6.87 14.62
N VAL A 151 16.79 6.09 15.68
CA VAL A 151 15.55 5.39 16.05
C VAL A 151 14.83 6.23 17.10
N LYS A 152 14.03 7.20 16.67
CA LYS A 152 13.34 8.17 17.54
C LYS A 152 11.85 8.26 17.22
N GLY A 153 11.05 8.50 18.27
CA GLY A 153 9.58 8.57 18.14
C GLY A 153 9.00 7.26 17.63
N ASN A 154 8.06 7.33 16.71
CA ASN A 154 7.40 6.16 16.11
C ASN A 154 8.27 5.53 15.00
N LYS A 155 9.46 5.09 15.37
CA LYS A 155 10.38 4.37 14.49
C LYS A 155 10.86 3.09 15.13
N LEU A 156 10.93 2.02 14.35
CA LEU A 156 11.44 0.71 14.75
C LEU A 156 12.54 0.26 13.79
N ASP A 157 13.57 -0.39 14.32
CA ASP A 157 14.62 -1.02 13.51
C ASP A 157 14.75 -2.49 13.91
N VAL A 158 14.37 -3.38 12.99
CA VAL A 158 14.20 -4.81 13.27
C VAL A 158 15.48 -5.56 12.99
N ALA A 159 15.94 -6.36 13.95
CA ALA A 159 17.12 -7.19 13.76
C ALA A 159 16.83 -8.35 12.79
N VAL A 160 17.70 -8.49 11.79
CA VAL A 160 17.70 -9.57 10.79
C VAL A 160 19.05 -10.27 10.76
N ASN A 161 19.15 -11.42 10.07
CA ASN A 161 20.36 -12.26 10.14
C ASN A 161 21.55 -11.65 9.40
N THR A 162 21.32 -11.10 8.20
CA THR A 162 22.39 -10.67 7.32
C THR A 162 22.16 -9.26 6.78
N HIS A 163 23.23 -8.63 6.32
CA HIS A 163 23.15 -7.34 5.63
C HIS A 163 22.31 -7.41 4.36
N ALA A 164 22.44 -8.49 3.60
CA ALA A 164 21.63 -8.71 2.39
C ALA A 164 20.13 -8.81 2.72
N GLU A 165 19.78 -9.47 3.83
CA GLU A 165 18.40 -9.53 4.33
C GLU A 165 17.91 -8.14 4.73
N ALA A 166 18.71 -7.34 5.42
CA ALA A 166 18.35 -5.98 5.81
C ALA A 166 18.04 -5.11 4.60
N LEU A 167 18.83 -5.18 3.54
CA LEU A 167 18.62 -4.40 2.30
C LEU A 167 17.37 -4.81 1.53
N SER A 168 16.98 -6.09 1.58
CA SER A 168 15.83 -6.66 0.87
C SER A 168 14.62 -6.93 1.77
N TRP A 169 14.64 -6.44 2.99
CA TRP A 169 13.63 -6.76 3.98
C TRP A 169 12.24 -6.28 3.58
N SER A 170 11.27 -7.20 3.57
CA SER A 170 9.90 -6.92 3.14
C SER A 170 9.08 -6.08 4.13
N GLY A 171 9.59 -5.90 5.34
CA GLY A 171 8.93 -5.13 6.41
C GLY A 171 9.17 -3.62 6.36
N TRP A 172 9.91 -3.10 5.39
CA TRP A 172 10.15 -1.66 5.23
C TRP A 172 8.87 -0.85 5.09
N GLY A 173 8.86 0.34 5.71
CA GLY A 173 7.77 1.30 5.59
C GLY A 173 6.91 1.39 6.84
N SER A 174 5.72 1.98 6.70
CA SER A 174 4.78 2.17 7.80
C SER A 174 4.06 0.87 8.13
N ARG A 175 4.07 0.48 9.41
CA ARG A 175 3.41 -0.73 9.94
C ARG A 175 2.60 -0.39 11.18
N ARG A 176 1.48 -1.05 11.35
CA ARG A 176 0.70 -0.99 12.59
C ARG A 176 1.42 -1.78 13.67
N VAL A 177 1.44 -1.24 14.89
CA VAL A 177 2.14 -1.85 16.03
C VAL A 177 1.21 -1.93 17.23
N TRP A 178 1.21 -3.07 17.90
CA TRP A 178 0.49 -3.30 19.15
C TRP A 178 1.49 -3.70 20.24
N ILE A 179 1.29 -3.16 21.43
CA ILE A 179 1.99 -3.59 22.65
C ILE A 179 1.25 -4.78 23.22
N ILE A 180 1.99 -5.80 23.58
CA ILE A 180 1.48 -6.96 24.31
C ILE A 180 1.82 -6.80 25.76
N SER A 181 0.81 -6.76 26.61
CA SER A 181 0.94 -6.71 28.08
C SER A 181 0.06 -7.78 28.71
N GLY A 182 0.45 -8.24 29.88
CA GLY A 182 -0.21 -9.36 30.54
C GLY A 182 0.55 -10.68 30.33
N GLY A 183 0.38 -11.61 31.21
CA GLY A 183 1.14 -12.84 31.30
C GLY A 183 1.95 -12.85 32.60
N VAL A 184 1.86 -13.96 33.30
CA VAL A 184 2.44 -14.32 34.58
C VAL A 184 3.46 -13.32 35.12
N GLU A 185 3.12 -12.60 36.18
CA GLU A 185 4.14 -11.95 37.01
C GLU A 185 5.19 -12.98 37.40
N PRO A 186 6.49 -12.63 37.33
CA PRO A 186 7.58 -13.54 37.66
C PRO A 186 7.59 -13.93 39.13
#